data_d98d31358002ddeb6c5033efd42b0d3c
#
_entry.id   d98d31358002ddeb6c5033efd42b0d3c
#
_cell.length_a   1.000
_cell.length_b   1.000
_cell.length_c   1.000
_cell.angle_alpha   90.00
_cell.angle_beta   90.00
_cell.angle_gamma   90.00
#
_symmetry.space_group_name_H-M   'P 1'
#
loop_
_entity.id
_entity.type
_entity.pdbx_description
1 polymer ?
#
loop_
_entity_poly.entity_id
_entity_poly.type
_entity_poly.pdbx_seq_one_letter_code
_entity_poly.pdbx_strand_id
1 'polypeptide(L)'
;MNNLYISLFLAFFKIGAFTFGGGWAMISIIEREIVEKHKWISKADFLDLLAVAQAMPGILAVNISVVIGDNLRGLRGSIVSALGTILPSFIMILCIAIFLTPDDIKNNELISSIFKGIRPAVVALIVAPVLTTARAAKINWKTVWIPIVTALLIYSKLPFISNPITFIILGALGGYIYYIKRVNGAIHAGKEVEK
;
A
#
# COMPACT_ATOMS: atom_id res chain seq x y z
N MET A 1 6.18 -27.91 -18.26
CA MET A 1 6.95 -26.71 -17.84
C MET A 1 6.28 -25.39 -18.25
N ASN A 2 5.65 -25.32 -19.42
CA ASN A 2 4.94 -24.11 -19.89
C ASN A 2 3.70 -23.74 -19.03
N ASN A 3 3.05 -24.72 -18.41
CA ASN A 3 1.84 -24.47 -17.62
C ASN A 3 2.06 -23.60 -16.37
N LEU A 4 3.25 -23.61 -15.74
CA LEU A 4 3.47 -22.81 -14.52
C LEU A 4 3.57 -21.30 -14.82
N TYR A 5 4.20 -20.90 -15.91
CA TYR A 5 4.26 -19.48 -16.31
C TYR A 5 2.86 -18.93 -16.61
N ILE A 6 2.06 -19.71 -17.34
CA ILE A 6 0.67 -19.34 -17.65
C ILE A 6 -0.16 -19.28 -16.36
N SER A 7 -0.03 -20.27 -15.49
CA SER A 7 -0.74 -20.30 -14.21
C SER A 7 -0.33 -19.13 -13.32
N LEU A 8 0.96 -18.81 -13.27
CA LEU A 8 1.50 -17.68 -12.53
C LEU A 8 0.95 -16.35 -13.08
N PHE A 9 1.00 -16.17 -14.39
CA PHE A 9 0.42 -15.00 -15.06
C PHE A 9 -1.07 -14.85 -14.74
N LEU A 10 -1.86 -15.91 -14.93
CA LEU A 10 -3.32 -15.87 -14.71
C LEU A 10 -3.68 -15.65 -13.24
N ALA A 11 -2.95 -16.22 -12.30
CA ALA A 11 -3.15 -16.00 -10.88
C ALA A 11 -2.95 -14.52 -10.53
N PHE A 12 -1.83 -13.94 -10.95
CA PHE A 12 -1.54 -12.53 -10.69
C PHE A 12 -2.40 -11.57 -11.51
N PHE A 13 -2.79 -11.95 -12.73
CA PHE A 13 -3.74 -11.19 -13.53
C PHE A 13 -5.11 -11.10 -12.85
N LYS A 14 -5.59 -12.21 -12.33
CA LYS A 14 -6.86 -12.25 -11.56
C LYS A 14 -6.75 -11.40 -10.28
N ILE A 15 -5.64 -11.50 -9.55
CA ILE A 15 -5.41 -10.69 -8.36
C ILE A 15 -5.41 -9.19 -8.73
N GLY A 16 -4.65 -8.80 -9.76
CA GLY A 16 -4.58 -7.42 -10.23
C GLY A 16 -5.90 -6.85 -10.73
N ALA A 17 -6.75 -7.70 -11.35
CA ALA A 17 -8.04 -7.28 -11.90
C ALA A 17 -9.13 -7.09 -10.84
N PHE A 18 -9.15 -7.95 -9.81
CA PHE A 18 -10.28 -8.05 -8.88
C PHE A 18 -9.96 -7.60 -7.45
N THR A 19 -8.76 -7.09 -7.19
CA THR A 19 -8.40 -6.66 -5.84
C THR A 19 -8.64 -5.17 -5.66
N PHE A 20 -9.57 -4.85 -4.78
CA PHE A 20 -9.86 -3.49 -4.31
C PHE A 20 -9.44 -3.35 -2.84
N GLY A 21 -8.97 -2.17 -2.43
CA GLY A 21 -8.70 -1.90 -1.01
C GLY A 21 -7.24 -1.68 -0.64
N GLY A 22 -6.34 -1.60 -1.63
CA GLY A 22 -4.93 -1.25 -1.40
C GLY A 22 -4.01 -2.43 -1.07
N GLY A 23 -2.72 -2.17 -0.90
CA GLY A 23 -1.66 -3.18 -0.83
C GLY A 23 -1.85 -4.24 0.26
N TRP A 24 -2.36 -3.87 1.43
CA TRP A 24 -2.59 -4.81 2.53
C TRP A 24 -3.74 -5.79 2.27
N ALA A 25 -4.82 -5.34 1.63
CA ALA A 25 -5.90 -6.23 1.24
C ALA A 25 -5.43 -7.24 0.18
N MET A 26 -4.53 -6.82 -0.72
CA MET A 26 -3.95 -7.71 -1.73
C MET A 26 -3.09 -8.81 -1.13
N ILE A 27 -2.39 -8.56 -0.02
CA ILE A 27 -1.52 -9.57 0.62
C ILE A 27 -2.33 -10.82 0.99
N SER A 28 -3.48 -10.66 1.64
CA SER A 28 -4.32 -11.79 2.04
C SER A 28 -4.85 -12.57 0.83
N ILE A 29 -5.15 -11.89 -0.26
CA ILE A 29 -5.61 -12.52 -1.50
C ILE A 29 -4.48 -13.27 -2.19
N ILE A 30 -3.27 -12.70 -2.22
CA ILE A 30 -2.08 -13.33 -2.76
C ILE A 30 -1.72 -14.57 -1.93
N GLU A 31 -1.71 -14.46 -0.60
CA GLU A 31 -1.47 -15.59 0.31
C GLU A 31 -2.43 -16.74 0.02
N ARG A 32 -3.72 -16.44 -0.02
CA ARG A 32 -4.76 -17.43 -0.32
C ARG A 32 -4.56 -18.09 -1.68
N GLU A 33 -4.26 -17.32 -2.74
CA GLU A 33 -4.11 -17.88 -4.09
C GLU A 33 -2.82 -18.71 -4.21
N ILE A 34 -1.69 -18.24 -3.65
CA ILE A 34 -0.37 -18.84 -3.83
C ILE A 34 -0.11 -19.98 -2.84
N VAL A 35 -0.46 -19.78 -1.55
CA VAL A 35 -0.18 -20.73 -0.47
C VAL A 35 -1.30 -21.77 -0.32
N GLU A 36 -2.56 -21.31 -0.22
CA GLU A 36 -3.66 -22.22 0.09
C GLU A 36 -4.15 -22.97 -1.16
N LYS A 37 -4.39 -22.26 -2.25
CA LYS A 37 -5.00 -22.82 -3.46
C LYS A 37 -4.01 -23.53 -4.36
N HIS A 38 -2.94 -22.84 -4.74
CA HIS A 38 -1.93 -23.40 -5.64
C HIS A 38 -0.84 -24.18 -4.91
N LYS A 39 -0.62 -23.92 -3.63
CA LYS A 39 0.40 -24.55 -2.79
C LYS A 39 1.80 -24.49 -3.42
N TRP A 40 2.11 -23.36 -4.08
CA TRP A 40 3.40 -23.18 -4.73
C TRP A 40 4.52 -22.89 -3.74
N ILE A 41 4.21 -22.25 -2.62
CA ILE A 41 5.14 -21.96 -1.54
C ILE A 41 4.49 -22.23 -0.19
N SER A 42 5.29 -22.47 0.85
CA SER A 42 4.80 -22.61 2.21
C SER A 42 4.38 -21.26 2.79
N LYS A 43 3.59 -21.28 3.87
CA LYS A 43 3.21 -20.05 4.58
C LYS A 43 4.42 -19.36 5.21
N ALA A 44 5.41 -20.10 5.68
CA ALA A 44 6.64 -19.54 6.23
C ALA A 44 7.43 -18.79 5.15
N ASP A 45 7.68 -19.44 4.00
CA ASP A 45 8.37 -18.81 2.87
C ASP A 45 7.62 -17.58 2.37
N PHE A 46 6.27 -17.63 2.34
CA PHE A 46 5.47 -16.47 1.95
C PHE A 46 5.71 -15.26 2.86
N LEU A 47 5.79 -15.47 4.17
CA LEU A 47 6.05 -14.39 5.14
C LEU A 47 7.46 -13.81 4.98
N ASP A 48 8.45 -14.65 4.70
CA ASP A 48 9.82 -14.20 4.44
C ASP A 48 9.89 -13.36 3.14
N LEU A 49 9.26 -13.84 2.06
CA LEU A 49 9.17 -13.11 0.80
C LEU A 49 8.39 -11.79 0.95
N LEU A 50 7.35 -11.78 1.79
CA LEU A 50 6.59 -10.57 2.10
C LEU A 50 7.47 -9.53 2.82
N ALA A 51 8.30 -9.97 3.78
CA ALA A 51 9.22 -9.06 4.47
C ALA A 51 10.21 -8.43 3.49
N VAL A 52 10.75 -9.20 2.54
CA VAL A 52 11.62 -8.68 1.46
C VAL A 52 10.87 -7.67 0.60
N ALA A 53 9.65 -8.01 0.16
CA ALA A 53 8.83 -7.13 -0.68
C ALA A 53 8.47 -5.81 0.01
N GLN A 54 8.29 -5.82 1.33
CA GLN A 54 8.02 -4.62 2.13
C GLN A 54 9.25 -3.71 2.28
N ALA A 55 10.45 -4.27 2.24
CA ALA A 55 11.69 -3.50 2.28
C ALA A 55 11.99 -2.80 0.95
N MET A 56 11.38 -3.23 -0.15
CA MET A 56 11.58 -2.65 -1.48
C MET A 56 10.72 -1.40 -1.66
N PRO A 57 11.26 -0.31 -2.21
CA PRO A 57 10.46 0.86 -2.56
C PRO A 57 9.51 0.54 -3.71
N GLY A 58 8.27 1.05 -3.64
CA GLY A 58 7.29 0.89 -4.71
C GLY A 58 5.94 0.34 -4.25
N ILE A 59 5.13 -0.12 -5.21
CA ILE A 59 3.80 -0.68 -4.96
C ILE A 59 3.96 -2.10 -4.40
N LEU A 60 3.55 -2.32 -3.15
CA LEU A 60 3.70 -3.58 -2.43
C LEU A 60 3.17 -4.79 -3.22
N ALA A 61 2.04 -4.64 -3.89
CA ALA A 61 1.46 -5.72 -4.70
C ALA A 61 2.35 -6.16 -5.87
N VAL A 62 3.03 -5.20 -6.52
CA VAL A 62 3.98 -5.50 -7.59
C VAL A 62 5.24 -6.08 -7.00
N ASN A 63 5.78 -5.51 -5.93
CA ASN A 63 6.98 -6.00 -5.28
C ASN A 63 6.82 -7.48 -4.86
N ILE A 64 5.70 -7.83 -4.18
CA ILE A 64 5.47 -9.21 -3.76
C ILE A 64 5.27 -10.15 -4.95
N SER A 65 4.64 -9.70 -6.04
CA SER A 65 4.49 -10.50 -7.25
C SER A 65 5.83 -10.81 -7.90
N VAL A 66 6.74 -9.82 -7.94
CA VAL A 66 8.12 -9.97 -8.44
C VAL A 66 8.89 -10.97 -7.60
N VAL A 67 8.88 -10.81 -6.27
CA VAL A 67 9.63 -11.65 -5.33
C VAL A 67 9.13 -13.10 -5.36
N ILE A 68 7.81 -13.33 -5.40
CA ILE A 68 7.24 -14.67 -5.55
C ILE A 68 7.59 -15.26 -6.92
N GLY A 69 7.50 -14.47 -7.98
CA GLY A 69 7.86 -14.90 -9.32
C GLY A 69 9.32 -15.30 -9.42
N ASP A 70 10.21 -14.54 -8.78
CA ASP A 70 11.64 -14.86 -8.70
C ASP A 70 11.90 -16.16 -7.96
N ASN A 71 11.31 -16.32 -6.80
CA ASN A 71 11.43 -17.54 -5.99
C ASN A 71 10.98 -18.80 -6.76
N LEU A 72 9.92 -18.71 -7.55
CA LEU A 72 9.37 -19.86 -8.28
C LEU A 72 10.10 -20.17 -9.58
N ARG A 73 10.53 -19.16 -10.34
CA ARG A 73 11.08 -19.32 -11.71
C ARG A 73 12.15 -18.29 -12.09
N GLY A 74 12.81 -17.68 -11.11
CA GLY A 74 13.85 -16.69 -11.34
C GLY A 74 13.33 -15.47 -12.10
N LEU A 75 14.21 -14.75 -12.76
CA LEU A 75 13.91 -13.50 -13.47
C LEU A 75 12.71 -13.60 -14.44
N ARG A 76 12.56 -14.72 -15.13
CA ARG A 76 11.42 -14.94 -16.04
C ARG A 76 10.10 -15.03 -15.28
N GLY A 77 10.11 -15.66 -14.10
CA GLY A 77 8.96 -15.70 -13.21
C GLY A 77 8.59 -14.30 -12.70
N SER A 78 9.59 -13.50 -12.32
CA SER A 78 9.39 -12.11 -11.89
C SER A 78 8.70 -11.26 -12.95
N ILE A 79 9.18 -11.34 -14.20
CA ILE A 79 8.59 -10.57 -15.30
C ILE A 79 7.14 -11.00 -15.56
N VAL A 80 6.88 -12.31 -15.59
CA VAL A 80 5.54 -12.85 -15.88
C VAL A 80 4.53 -12.47 -14.78
N SER A 81 4.92 -12.57 -13.51
CA SER A 81 4.05 -12.22 -12.39
C SER A 81 3.81 -10.71 -12.27
N ALA A 82 4.84 -9.88 -12.49
CA ALA A 82 4.72 -8.44 -12.53
C ALA A 82 3.78 -7.97 -13.65
N LEU A 83 3.96 -8.49 -14.86
CA LEU A 83 3.07 -8.21 -15.99
C LEU A 83 1.64 -8.67 -15.69
N GLY A 84 1.46 -9.85 -15.09
CA GLY A 84 0.14 -10.31 -14.64
C GLY A 84 -0.53 -9.32 -13.70
N THR A 85 0.19 -8.78 -12.73
CA THR A 85 -0.35 -7.84 -11.75
C THR A 85 -0.70 -6.47 -12.35
N ILE A 86 0.11 -5.96 -13.28
CA ILE A 86 -0.01 -4.60 -13.83
C ILE A 86 -0.98 -4.53 -15.02
N LEU A 87 -0.96 -5.54 -15.91
CA LEU A 87 -1.71 -5.51 -17.17
C LEU A 87 -3.21 -5.26 -17.02
N PRO A 88 -3.94 -5.85 -16.07
CA PRO A 88 -5.38 -5.60 -15.95
C PRO A 88 -5.71 -4.13 -15.77
N SER A 89 -5.01 -3.47 -14.84
CA SER A 89 -5.21 -2.04 -14.57
C SER A 89 -4.79 -1.17 -15.74
N PHE A 90 -3.68 -1.51 -16.39
CA PHE A 90 -3.19 -0.80 -17.57
C PHE A 90 -4.18 -0.90 -18.73
N ILE A 91 -4.67 -2.11 -19.05
CA ILE A 91 -5.65 -2.32 -20.12
C ILE A 91 -6.95 -1.56 -19.81
N MET A 92 -7.43 -1.62 -18.57
CA MET A 92 -8.65 -0.93 -18.16
C MET A 92 -8.54 0.60 -18.34
N ILE A 93 -7.44 1.19 -17.88
CA ILE A 93 -7.20 2.64 -18.03
C ILE A 93 -7.04 3.00 -19.51
N LEU A 94 -6.32 2.18 -20.28
CA LEU A 94 -6.13 2.40 -21.72
C LEU A 94 -7.46 2.34 -22.49
N CYS A 95 -8.31 1.36 -22.18
CA CYS A 95 -9.64 1.26 -22.78
C CYS A 95 -10.48 2.51 -22.45
N ILE A 96 -10.47 2.94 -21.19
CA ILE A 96 -11.18 4.16 -20.79
C ILE A 96 -10.65 5.38 -21.58
N ALA A 97 -9.33 5.51 -21.68
CA ALA A 97 -8.71 6.64 -22.35
C ALA A 97 -8.97 6.69 -23.87
N ILE A 98 -9.09 5.52 -24.51
CA ILE A 98 -9.35 5.43 -25.96
C ILE A 98 -10.84 5.62 -26.29
N PHE A 99 -11.72 4.98 -25.49
CA PHE A 99 -13.15 4.92 -25.81
C PHE A 99 -13.99 6.01 -25.14
N LEU A 100 -13.47 6.67 -24.09
CA LEU A 100 -14.20 7.73 -23.40
C LEU A 100 -13.42 9.06 -23.50
N THR A 101 -13.84 9.91 -24.44
CA THR A 101 -13.32 11.27 -24.51
C THR A 101 -13.92 12.12 -23.38
N PRO A 102 -13.24 13.23 -22.96
CA PRO A 102 -13.82 14.15 -21.97
C PRO A 102 -15.19 14.73 -22.37
N ASP A 103 -15.45 14.86 -23.67
CA ASP A 103 -16.72 15.34 -24.19
C ASP A 103 -17.80 14.27 -24.11
N ASP A 104 -17.50 13.01 -24.35
CA ASP A 104 -18.44 11.91 -24.16
C ASP A 104 -18.85 11.78 -22.70
N ILE A 105 -17.90 11.97 -21.76
CA ILE A 105 -18.19 11.92 -20.32
C ILE A 105 -19.12 13.05 -19.89
N LYS A 106 -18.98 14.24 -20.49
CA LYS A 106 -19.82 15.42 -20.16
C LYS A 106 -21.18 15.36 -20.81
N ASN A 107 -21.25 14.93 -22.06
CA ASN A 107 -22.46 15.01 -22.89
C ASN A 107 -23.36 13.77 -22.76
N ASN A 108 -22.83 12.65 -22.28
CA ASN A 108 -23.60 11.44 -22.05
C ASN A 108 -24.01 11.33 -20.58
N GLU A 109 -25.32 11.50 -20.32
CA GLU A 109 -25.88 11.51 -18.97
C GLU A 109 -25.65 10.20 -18.21
N LEU A 110 -25.68 9.07 -18.92
CA LEU A 110 -25.46 7.74 -18.32
C LEU A 110 -24.00 7.57 -17.89
N ILE A 111 -23.03 7.95 -18.74
CA ILE A 111 -21.61 7.89 -18.44
C ILE A 111 -21.28 8.82 -17.27
N SER A 112 -21.78 10.07 -17.32
CA SER A 112 -21.61 11.03 -16.24
C SER A 112 -22.15 10.52 -14.90
N SER A 113 -23.31 9.84 -14.92
CA SER A 113 -23.92 9.27 -13.72
C SER A 113 -23.10 8.11 -13.14
N ILE A 114 -22.52 7.24 -13.98
CA ILE A 114 -21.58 6.18 -13.56
C ILE A 114 -20.36 6.80 -12.87
N PHE A 115 -19.72 7.80 -13.48
CA PHE A 115 -18.57 8.47 -12.87
C PHE A 115 -18.92 9.19 -11.56
N LYS A 116 -20.11 9.80 -11.47
CA LYS A 116 -20.59 10.39 -10.21
C LYS A 116 -20.78 9.33 -9.13
N GLY A 117 -21.26 8.14 -9.48
CA GLY A 117 -21.44 7.01 -8.55
C GLY A 117 -20.10 6.40 -8.07
N ILE A 118 -19.05 6.44 -8.90
CA ILE A 118 -17.72 5.93 -8.53
C ILE A 118 -17.00 6.86 -7.54
N ARG A 119 -17.23 8.18 -7.60
CA ARG A 119 -16.53 9.16 -6.74
C ARG A 119 -16.60 8.83 -5.24
N PRO A 120 -17.76 8.55 -4.63
CA PRO A 120 -17.82 8.21 -3.21
C PRO A 120 -17.11 6.89 -2.89
N ALA A 121 -17.11 5.92 -3.81
CA ALA A 121 -16.35 4.68 -3.63
C ALA A 121 -14.83 4.93 -3.59
N VAL A 122 -14.31 5.79 -4.46
CA VAL A 122 -12.89 6.18 -4.44
C VAL A 122 -12.54 6.89 -3.13
N VAL A 123 -13.40 7.80 -2.64
CA VAL A 123 -13.20 8.44 -1.35
C VAL A 123 -13.14 7.41 -0.23
N ALA A 124 -14.04 6.43 -0.21
CA ALA A 124 -14.03 5.36 0.78
C ALA A 124 -12.75 4.52 0.72
N LEU A 125 -12.23 4.20 -0.48
CA LEU A 125 -10.97 3.48 -0.68
C LEU A 125 -9.74 4.25 -0.15
N ILE A 126 -9.79 5.58 -0.15
CA ILE A 126 -8.73 6.42 0.41
C ILE A 126 -8.87 6.53 1.93
N VAL A 127 -10.08 6.68 2.44
CA VAL A 127 -10.35 6.87 3.87
C VAL A 127 -10.15 5.58 4.68
N ALA A 128 -10.52 4.43 4.12
CA ALA A 128 -10.42 3.16 4.84
C ALA A 128 -8.99 2.82 5.32
N PRO A 129 -7.92 2.90 4.50
CA PRO A 129 -6.54 2.72 4.95
C PRO A 129 -6.09 3.75 6.00
N VAL A 130 -6.57 4.98 5.90
CA VAL A 130 -6.26 6.02 6.91
C VAL A 130 -6.83 5.63 8.27
N LEU A 131 -8.07 5.15 8.33
CA LEU A 131 -8.71 4.71 9.57
C LEU A 131 -8.03 3.47 10.16
N THR A 132 -7.66 2.50 9.31
CA THR A 132 -6.95 1.30 9.78
C THR A 132 -5.57 1.63 10.32
N THR A 133 -4.82 2.49 9.64
CA THR A 133 -3.50 2.95 10.09
C THR A 133 -3.60 3.78 11.38
N ALA A 134 -4.60 4.66 11.49
CA ALA A 134 -4.85 5.43 12.69
C ALA A 134 -5.14 4.53 13.91
N ARG A 135 -5.93 3.46 13.72
CA ARG A 135 -6.18 2.47 14.78
C ARG A 135 -4.93 1.69 15.14
N ALA A 136 -4.15 1.26 14.15
CA ALA A 136 -2.88 0.54 14.38
C ALA A 136 -1.86 1.40 15.13
N ALA A 137 -1.79 2.70 14.83
CA ALA A 137 -0.94 3.67 15.50
C ALA A 137 -1.41 4.02 16.93
N LYS A 138 -2.53 3.43 17.42
CA LYS A 138 -3.12 3.70 18.74
C LYS A 138 -3.27 5.20 19.01
N ILE A 139 -3.74 5.95 18.02
CA ILE A 139 -3.95 7.38 18.14
C ILE A 139 -5.01 7.63 19.22
N ASN A 140 -4.59 8.25 20.32
CA ASN A 140 -5.46 8.62 21.41
C ASN A 140 -5.95 10.07 21.21
N TRP A 141 -7.00 10.47 21.92
CA TRP A 141 -7.57 11.82 21.87
C TRP A 141 -6.53 12.93 22.06
N LYS A 142 -5.49 12.65 22.87
CA LYS A 142 -4.36 13.58 23.09
C LYS A 142 -3.38 13.66 21.91
N THR A 143 -3.35 12.66 21.04
CA THR A 143 -2.37 12.57 19.91
C THR A 143 -3.03 12.88 18.57
N VAL A 144 -4.37 12.95 18.53
CA VAL A 144 -5.14 13.22 17.32
C VAL A 144 -4.88 14.60 16.72
N TRP A 145 -4.42 15.55 17.56
CA TRP A 145 -4.06 16.89 17.10
C TRP A 145 -2.86 16.91 16.15
N ILE A 146 -1.93 15.96 16.29
CA ILE A 146 -0.73 15.89 15.45
C ILE A 146 -1.09 15.69 13.97
N PRO A 147 -1.86 14.65 13.57
CA PRO A 147 -2.26 14.49 12.18
C PRO A 147 -3.17 15.61 11.67
N ILE A 148 -4.04 16.19 12.52
CA ILE A 148 -4.90 17.31 12.13
C ILE A 148 -4.07 18.55 11.81
N VAL A 149 -3.15 18.94 12.70
CA VAL A 149 -2.27 20.09 12.49
C VAL A 149 -1.38 19.87 11.28
N THR A 150 -0.82 18.68 11.11
CA THR A 150 -0.01 18.31 9.94
C THR A 150 -0.81 18.44 8.65
N ALA A 151 -2.04 17.95 8.60
CA ALA A 151 -2.92 18.05 7.44
C ALA A 151 -3.25 19.53 7.11
N LEU A 152 -3.54 20.35 8.11
CA LEU A 152 -3.80 21.79 7.93
C LEU A 152 -2.56 22.52 7.41
N LEU A 153 -1.38 22.20 7.94
CA LEU A 153 -0.12 22.80 7.49
C LEU A 153 0.23 22.41 6.05
N ILE A 154 -0.01 21.16 5.67
CA ILE A 154 0.16 20.71 4.27
C ILE A 154 -0.83 21.46 3.36
N TYR A 155 -2.08 21.66 3.79
CA TYR A 155 -3.09 22.36 3.03
C TYR A 155 -2.79 23.87 2.86
N SER A 156 -2.04 24.47 3.77
CA SER A 156 -1.71 25.91 3.76
C SER A 156 -0.86 26.38 2.57
N LYS A 157 -0.37 25.43 1.73
CA LYS A 157 0.44 25.71 0.51
C LYS A 157 1.69 26.58 0.72
N LEU A 158 2.18 26.69 1.95
CA LEU A 158 3.43 27.39 2.23
C LEU A 158 4.60 26.60 1.63
N PRO A 159 5.47 27.22 0.79
CA PRO A 159 6.40 26.51 -0.10
C PRO A 159 7.41 25.58 0.62
N PHE A 160 7.70 25.80 1.88
CA PHE A 160 8.61 24.95 2.67
C PHE A 160 7.87 23.96 3.59
N ILE A 161 6.71 24.34 4.10
CA ILE A 161 5.93 23.58 5.09
C ILE A 161 4.98 22.59 4.41
N SER A 162 4.59 22.84 3.16
CA SER A 162 3.68 21.98 2.40
C SER A 162 4.32 20.67 1.89
N ASN A 163 5.63 20.48 2.08
CA ASN A 163 6.32 19.29 1.60
C ASN A 163 6.20 18.15 2.64
N PRO A 164 5.62 16.99 2.30
CA PRO A 164 5.51 15.85 3.21
C PRO A 164 6.85 15.37 3.78
N ILE A 165 7.95 15.53 3.03
CA ILE A 165 9.31 15.16 3.46
C ILE A 165 9.72 15.93 4.72
N THR A 166 9.36 17.21 4.81
CA THR A 166 9.66 18.06 5.98
C THR A 166 9.04 17.49 7.26
N PHE A 167 7.79 16.99 7.17
CA PHE A 167 7.11 16.39 8.32
C PHE A 167 7.70 15.04 8.71
N ILE A 168 8.19 14.25 7.74
CA ILE A 168 8.89 12.98 8.03
C ILE A 168 10.18 13.27 8.81
N ILE A 169 10.97 14.24 8.36
CA ILE A 169 12.22 14.62 9.03
C ILE A 169 11.95 15.18 10.43
N LEU A 170 11.00 16.11 10.56
CA LEU A 170 10.62 16.68 11.86
C LEU A 170 10.06 15.60 12.81
N GLY A 171 9.25 14.68 12.30
CA GLY A 171 8.72 13.58 13.09
C GLY A 171 9.82 12.61 13.56
N ALA A 172 10.79 12.31 12.70
CA ALA A 172 11.94 11.47 13.06
C ALA A 172 12.81 12.14 14.12
N LEU A 173 13.13 13.42 13.96
CA LEU A 173 13.91 14.18 14.94
C LEU A 173 13.17 14.33 16.27
N GLY A 174 11.88 14.67 16.24
CA GLY A 174 11.05 14.77 17.45
C GLY A 174 10.92 13.44 18.18
N GLY A 175 10.72 12.34 17.45
CA GLY A 175 10.68 10.99 17.99
C GLY A 175 12.01 10.57 18.61
N TYR A 176 13.13 10.90 17.98
CA TYR A 176 14.48 10.61 18.47
C TYR A 176 14.76 11.36 19.78
N ILE A 177 14.45 12.67 19.84
CA ILE A 177 14.62 13.49 21.05
C ILE A 177 13.75 12.97 22.19
N TYR A 178 12.49 12.60 21.90
CA TYR A 178 11.59 12.01 22.89
C TYR A 178 12.11 10.68 23.42
N TYR A 179 12.63 9.82 22.54
CA TYR A 179 13.22 8.53 22.91
C TYR A 179 14.41 8.70 23.85
N ILE A 180 15.36 9.61 23.53
CA ILE A 180 16.54 9.89 24.38
C ILE A 180 16.10 10.40 25.75
N LYS A 181 15.16 11.33 25.82
CA LYS A 181 14.65 11.83 27.11
C LYS A 181 14.03 10.73 27.95
N ARG A 182 13.30 9.83 27.34
CA ARG A 182 12.66 8.70 28.02
C ARG A 182 13.68 7.69 28.54
N VAL A 183 14.68 7.36 27.75
CA VAL A 183 15.74 6.41 28.11
C VAL A 183 16.59 7.00 29.23
N ASN A 184 17.00 8.25 29.13
CA ASN A 184 17.77 8.93 30.19
C ASN A 184 16.96 9.07 31.50
N GLY A 185 15.66 9.36 31.43
CA GLY A 185 14.77 9.37 32.58
C GLY A 185 14.66 8.00 33.28
N ALA A 186 14.60 6.91 32.50
CA ALA A 186 14.56 5.55 33.05
C ALA A 186 15.89 5.15 33.73
N ILE A 187 17.03 5.58 33.17
CA ILE A 187 18.36 5.33 33.73
C ILE A 187 18.53 6.10 35.08
N HIS A 188 18.04 7.32 35.17
CA HIS A 188 18.09 8.09 36.42
C HIS A 188 17.15 7.52 37.50
N ALA A 189 15.94 7.09 37.13
CA ALA A 189 15.01 6.45 38.07
C ALA A 189 15.53 5.10 38.60
N GLY A 190 16.25 4.30 37.76
CA GLY A 190 16.87 3.04 38.20
C GLY A 190 18.01 3.24 39.19
N LYS A 191 18.74 4.36 39.12
CA LYS A 191 19.83 4.67 40.04
C LYS A 191 19.37 5.20 41.41
N GLU A 192 18.13 5.68 41.52
CA GLU A 192 17.57 6.13 42.82
C GLU A 192 16.99 4.94 43.63
N VAL A 193 16.69 3.82 43.01
CA VAL A 193 16.15 2.61 43.67
C VAL A 193 17.28 1.73 44.27
N GLU A 194 18.53 1.96 43.85
CA GLU A 194 19.72 1.19 44.29
C GLU A 194 20.53 1.90 45.39
N LYS A 195 20.02 3.01 45.93
CA LYS A 195 20.53 3.72 47.13
C LYS A 195 19.57 3.57 48.30
#